data_d851474eb907b5361140f39e7c0923c7
#
_entry.id   d851474eb907b5361140f39e7c0923c7
#
_cell.length_a   1.000
_cell.length_b   1.000
_cell.length_c   1.000
_cell.angle_alpha   90.00
_cell.angle_beta   90.00
_cell.angle_gamma   90.00
#
_symmetry.space_group_name_H-M   'P 1'
#
loop_
_entity.id
_entity.type
_entity.pdbx_description
1 polymer ?
#
loop_
_entity_poly.entity_id
_entity_poly.type
_entity_poly.pdbx_seq_one_letter_code
_entity_poly.pdbx_strand_id
1 'polypeptide(L)'
;MLKRFFGGPDVANPRSDSVYAGIVALARRPWLYSRAGVPDTVSGRFDMIVLHLALVLERLRDGGPAAQVFSQALLETMFADMDRNLREMGVGDLSVAKRMRTMASVHYGRAIAYREAFAGVDPPAAVAQVLARNLFPAGTPPTADMALLADHAIAFRAALAARPVEELANGILPDLAPVEERG
;
A
#
# COMPACT_ATOMS: atom_id res chain seq x y z
N MET A 1 -0.14 -21.62 -2.91
CA MET A 1 0.71 -20.48 -3.28
C MET A 1 1.36 -19.76 -2.09
N LEU A 2 0.71 -19.68 -0.93
CA LEU A 2 1.26 -19.02 0.29
C LEU A 2 2.50 -19.68 0.94
N LYS A 3 2.76 -20.97 0.72
CA LYS A 3 3.88 -21.68 1.35
C LYS A 3 5.28 -21.15 0.97
N ARG A 4 5.39 -20.38 -0.11
CA ARG A 4 6.66 -19.85 -0.61
C ARG A 4 7.08 -18.54 0.08
N PHE A 5 6.14 -17.85 0.74
CA PHE A 5 6.38 -16.58 1.43
C PHE A 5 7.01 -16.71 2.82
N PHE A 6 7.00 -17.90 3.43
CA PHE A 6 7.37 -18.09 4.83
C PHE A 6 8.64 -18.93 5.05
N GLY A 7 9.52 -19.10 4.05
CA GLY A 7 10.63 -20.05 4.21
C GLY A 7 11.84 -19.92 3.31
N GLY A 8 12.01 -18.80 2.60
CA GLY A 8 13.22 -18.54 1.81
C GLY A 8 14.25 -17.73 2.61
N PRO A 9 15.58 -17.86 2.31
CA PRO A 9 16.56 -16.95 2.87
C PRO A 9 16.20 -15.52 2.49
N ASP A 10 16.39 -14.61 3.42
CA ASP A 10 16.18 -13.16 3.28
C ASP A 10 17.17 -12.63 2.22
N VAL A 11 16.83 -12.78 0.95
CA VAL A 11 17.63 -12.24 -0.16
C VAL A 11 17.28 -10.77 -0.23
N ALA A 12 18.00 -9.96 0.53
CA ALA A 12 17.90 -8.52 0.48
C ALA A 12 17.95 -8.05 -0.98
N ASN A 13 16.87 -7.43 -1.44
CA ASN A 13 16.83 -6.81 -2.76
C ASN A 13 16.82 -5.29 -2.57
N PRO A 14 17.98 -4.60 -2.70
CA PRO A 14 18.08 -3.17 -2.44
C PRO A 14 17.07 -2.32 -3.22
N ARG A 15 16.61 -2.79 -4.38
CA ARG A 15 15.63 -2.08 -5.20
C ARG A 15 14.24 -2.17 -4.59
N SER A 16 13.82 -3.36 -4.15
CA SER A 16 12.53 -3.51 -3.47
C SER A 16 12.52 -2.81 -2.13
N ASP A 17 13.63 -2.82 -1.40
CA ASP A 17 13.78 -2.11 -0.13
C ASP A 17 13.65 -0.60 -0.33
N SER A 18 14.27 -0.05 -1.39
CA SER A 18 14.17 1.38 -1.73
C SER A 18 12.73 1.79 -2.06
N VAL A 19 12.04 1.04 -2.93
CA VAL A 19 10.63 1.32 -3.28
C VAL A 19 9.73 1.16 -2.07
N TYR A 20 9.93 0.12 -1.26
CA TYR A 20 9.13 -0.09 -0.05
C TYR A 20 9.34 1.03 0.97
N ALA A 21 10.57 1.47 1.19
CA ALA A 21 10.86 2.62 2.05
C ALA A 21 10.15 3.90 1.57
N GLY A 22 10.13 4.15 0.26
CA GLY A 22 9.37 5.24 -0.34
C GLY A 22 7.85 5.11 -0.13
N ILE A 23 7.30 3.91 -0.29
CA ILE A 23 5.89 3.60 0.02
C ILE A 23 5.58 3.90 1.48
N VAL A 24 6.43 3.46 2.41
CA VAL A 24 6.27 3.72 3.84
C VAL A 24 6.34 5.22 4.14
N ALA A 25 7.24 5.95 3.49
CA ALA A 25 7.36 7.41 3.64
C ALA A 25 6.08 8.13 3.16
N LEU A 26 5.53 7.75 2.01
CA LEU A 26 4.25 8.26 1.50
C LEU A 26 3.10 7.95 2.46
N ALA A 27 3.01 6.72 2.94
CA ALA A 27 1.97 6.26 3.87
C ALA A 27 2.04 6.91 5.26
N ARG A 28 3.18 7.51 5.62
CA ARG A 28 3.40 8.19 6.90
C ARG A 28 3.36 9.72 6.83
N ARG A 29 2.96 10.29 5.70
CA ARG A 29 2.84 11.74 5.57
C ARG A 29 1.87 12.29 6.63
N PRO A 30 2.25 13.32 7.43
CA PRO A 30 1.45 13.81 8.56
C PRO A 30 0.03 14.23 8.19
N TRP A 31 -0.16 14.84 7.03
CA TRP A 31 -1.46 15.34 6.58
C TRP A 31 -2.51 14.22 6.39
N LEU A 32 -2.10 12.99 6.10
CA LEU A 32 -3.01 11.83 6.01
C LEU A 32 -3.78 11.63 7.31
N TYR A 33 -3.13 11.89 8.44
CA TYR A 33 -3.68 11.70 9.78
C TYR A 33 -4.30 12.97 10.33
N SER A 34 -3.64 14.13 10.15
CA SER A 34 -4.08 15.39 10.73
C SER A 34 -5.19 16.11 9.93
N ARG A 35 -5.21 15.97 8.59
CA ARG A 35 -6.19 16.63 7.72
C ARG A 35 -7.19 15.64 7.11
N ALA A 36 -6.71 14.54 6.52
CA ALA A 36 -7.59 13.58 5.89
C ALA A 36 -8.28 12.64 6.88
N GLY A 37 -7.88 12.66 8.16
CA GLY A 37 -8.55 11.95 9.24
C GLY A 37 -8.33 10.44 9.25
N VAL A 38 -7.26 9.95 8.59
CA VAL A 38 -6.86 8.54 8.73
C VAL A 38 -6.61 8.24 10.21
N PRO A 39 -7.14 7.15 10.77
CA PRO A 39 -6.85 6.77 12.16
C PRO A 39 -5.34 6.58 12.38
N ASP A 40 -4.75 7.32 13.30
CA ASP A 40 -3.33 7.16 13.66
C ASP A 40 -3.13 5.97 14.60
N THR A 41 -3.42 4.80 14.07
CA THR A 41 -3.31 3.49 14.71
C THR A 41 -2.44 2.57 13.87
N VAL A 42 -2.00 1.45 14.45
CA VAL A 42 -1.26 0.41 13.70
C VAL A 42 -2.06 -0.04 12.47
N SER A 43 -3.38 -0.22 12.60
CA SER A 43 -4.24 -0.61 11.48
C SER A 43 -4.32 0.49 10.41
N GLY A 44 -4.59 1.75 10.79
CA GLY A 44 -4.69 2.84 9.82
C GLY A 44 -3.38 3.10 9.08
N ARG A 45 -2.24 3.01 9.77
CA ARG A 45 -0.91 3.09 9.15
C ARG A 45 -0.66 1.94 8.18
N PHE A 46 -1.06 0.71 8.55
CA PHE A 46 -0.99 -0.44 7.65
C PHE A 46 -1.88 -0.25 6.42
N ASP A 47 -3.08 0.28 6.59
CA ASP A 47 -4.02 0.53 5.51
C ASP A 47 -3.47 1.51 4.47
N MET A 48 -2.74 2.53 4.91
CA MET A 48 -2.05 3.45 4.01
C MET A 48 -0.90 2.79 3.26
N ILE A 49 -0.12 1.92 3.91
CA ILE A 49 0.92 1.13 3.22
C ILE A 49 0.26 0.23 2.16
N VAL A 50 -0.83 -0.46 2.50
CA VAL A 50 -1.55 -1.34 1.57
C VAL A 50 -2.10 -0.58 0.37
N LEU A 51 -2.64 0.62 0.56
CA LEU A 51 -3.11 1.48 -0.54
C LEU A 51 -1.99 1.77 -1.53
N HIS A 52 -0.88 2.34 -1.06
CA HIS A 52 0.22 2.74 -1.92
C HIS A 52 0.88 1.54 -2.60
N LEU A 53 1.08 0.44 -1.86
CA LEU A 53 1.62 -0.79 -2.41
C LEU A 53 0.72 -1.39 -3.49
N ALA A 54 -0.60 -1.41 -3.27
CA ALA A 54 -1.56 -1.92 -4.25
C ALA A 54 -1.47 -1.16 -5.59
N LEU A 55 -1.31 0.16 -5.55
CA LEU A 55 -1.16 1.00 -6.75
C LEU A 55 0.17 0.73 -7.48
N VAL A 56 1.27 0.54 -6.73
CA VAL A 56 2.57 0.16 -7.31
C VAL A 56 2.50 -1.22 -7.97
N LEU A 57 1.91 -2.20 -7.30
CA LEU A 57 1.76 -3.56 -7.83
C LEU A 57 0.84 -3.61 -9.04
N GLU A 58 -0.21 -2.79 -9.07
CA GLU A 58 -1.09 -2.65 -10.24
C GLU A 58 -0.31 -2.08 -11.44
N ARG A 59 0.55 -1.08 -11.23
CA ARG A 59 1.42 -0.55 -12.29
C ARG A 59 2.42 -1.58 -12.82
N LEU A 60 2.95 -2.44 -11.96
CA LEU A 60 3.91 -3.48 -12.31
C LEU A 60 3.27 -4.68 -13.02
N ARG A 61 1.97 -4.88 -12.90
CA ARG A 61 1.25 -6.09 -13.35
C ARG A 61 1.50 -6.41 -14.83
N ASP A 62 1.43 -5.39 -15.66
CA ASP A 62 1.52 -5.52 -17.12
C ASP A 62 2.95 -5.19 -17.66
N GLY A 63 3.93 -5.05 -16.76
CA GLY A 63 5.31 -4.68 -17.09
C GLY A 63 6.22 -5.84 -17.51
N GLY A 64 5.64 -7.03 -17.79
CA GLY A 64 6.38 -8.19 -18.26
C GLY A 64 7.12 -8.95 -17.14
N PRO A 65 7.95 -9.96 -17.51
CA PRO A 65 8.54 -10.89 -16.54
C PRO A 65 9.41 -10.22 -15.46
N ALA A 66 10.21 -9.23 -15.83
CA ALA A 66 11.08 -8.51 -14.87
C ALA A 66 10.26 -7.76 -13.81
N ALA A 67 9.18 -7.08 -14.23
CA ALA A 67 8.27 -6.39 -13.31
C ALA A 67 7.51 -7.37 -12.41
N GLN A 68 7.17 -8.56 -12.91
CA GLN A 68 6.53 -9.62 -12.09
C GLN A 68 7.49 -10.15 -11.02
N VAL A 69 8.76 -10.39 -11.36
CA VAL A 69 9.80 -10.79 -10.38
C VAL A 69 9.98 -9.70 -9.33
N PHE A 70 10.03 -8.43 -9.76
CA PHE A 70 10.15 -7.30 -8.84
C PHE A 70 8.91 -7.14 -7.94
N SER A 71 7.70 -7.33 -8.47
CA SER A 71 6.46 -7.34 -7.68
C SER A 71 6.50 -8.37 -6.57
N GLN A 72 7.03 -9.56 -6.84
CA GLN A 72 7.19 -10.61 -5.86
C GLN A 72 8.19 -10.19 -4.77
N ALA A 73 9.36 -9.65 -5.14
CA ALA A 73 10.36 -9.16 -4.19
C ALA A 73 9.80 -8.03 -3.30
N LEU A 74 9.04 -7.10 -3.88
CA LEU A 74 8.41 -6.01 -3.13
C LEU A 74 7.39 -6.51 -2.09
N LEU A 75 6.59 -7.52 -2.44
CA LEU A 75 5.67 -8.17 -1.50
C LEU A 75 6.43 -8.90 -0.38
N GLU A 76 7.53 -9.57 -0.71
CA GLU A 76 8.39 -10.25 0.28
C GLU A 76 8.99 -9.23 1.24
N THR A 77 9.48 -8.08 0.76
CA THR A 77 9.98 -6.98 1.60
C THR A 77 8.89 -6.47 2.55
N MET A 78 7.66 -6.24 2.07
CA MET A 78 6.54 -5.82 2.94
C MET A 78 6.26 -6.87 4.02
N PHE A 79 6.17 -8.14 3.65
CA PHE A 79 5.86 -9.18 4.64
C PHE A 79 6.98 -9.39 5.65
N ALA A 80 8.24 -9.28 5.24
CA ALA A 80 9.38 -9.34 6.17
C ALA A 80 9.35 -8.17 7.17
N ASP A 81 9.03 -6.96 6.72
CA ASP A 81 8.86 -5.80 7.60
C ASP A 81 7.70 -5.99 8.58
N MET A 82 6.56 -6.50 8.13
CA MET A 82 5.42 -6.77 9.01
C MET A 82 5.72 -7.86 10.04
N ASP A 83 6.39 -8.94 9.66
CA ASP A 83 6.81 -10.01 10.59
C ASP A 83 7.74 -9.44 11.67
N ARG A 84 8.75 -8.65 11.28
CA ARG A 84 9.67 -7.98 12.20
C ARG A 84 8.93 -7.07 13.17
N ASN A 85 8.05 -6.19 12.68
CA ASN A 85 7.27 -5.29 13.51
C ASN A 85 6.38 -6.03 14.53
N LEU A 86 5.73 -7.14 14.12
CA LEU A 86 4.94 -7.95 15.04
C LEU A 86 5.79 -8.57 16.16
N ARG A 87 7.00 -9.04 15.84
CA ARG A 87 7.93 -9.60 16.82
C ARG A 87 8.45 -8.53 17.79
N GLU A 88 8.80 -7.35 17.28
CA GLU A 88 9.23 -6.20 18.09
C GLU A 88 8.12 -5.75 19.06
N MET A 89 6.85 -5.88 18.68
CA MET A 89 5.71 -5.65 19.57
C MET A 89 5.45 -6.80 20.57
N GLY A 90 6.29 -7.81 20.63
CA GLY A 90 6.19 -8.92 21.59
C GLY A 90 5.13 -9.97 21.21
N VAL A 91 4.69 -10.02 19.96
CA VAL A 91 3.74 -11.04 19.50
C VAL A 91 4.45 -12.40 19.39
N GLY A 92 3.94 -13.42 20.09
CA GLY A 92 4.53 -14.76 20.06
C GLY A 92 4.40 -15.44 18.68
N ASP A 93 5.33 -16.35 18.34
CA ASP A 93 5.53 -16.94 17.02
C ASP A 93 4.25 -17.52 16.37
N LEU A 94 3.45 -18.28 17.12
CA LEU A 94 2.19 -18.84 16.61
C LEU A 94 1.18 -17.76 16.23
N SER A 95 1.16 -16.67 17.00
CA SER A 95 0.29 -15.51 16.73
C SER A 95 0.79 -14.67 15.56
N VAL A 96 2.11 -14.54 15.36
CA VAL A 96 2.72 -13.89 14.20
C VAL A 96 2.24 -14.58 12.93
N ALA A 97 2.40 -15.90 12.81
CA ALA A 97 1.97 -16.65 11.63
C ALA A 97 0.47 -16.51 11.32
N LYS A 98 -0.39 -16.44 12.34
CA LYS A 98 -1.83 -16.19 12.17
C LYS A 98 -2.10 -14.77 11.68
N ARG A 99 -1.47 -13.75 12.31
CA ARG A 99 -1.64 -12.33 11.91
C ARG A 99 -1.12 -12.09 10.50
N MET A 100 0.02 -12.65 10.14
CA MET A 100 0.57 -12.55 8.78
C MET A 100 -0.39 -13.10 7.72
N ARG A 101 -1.04 -14.24 7.94
CA ARG A 101 -2.06 -14.77 7.03
C ARG A 101 -3.26 -13.83 6.89
N THR A 102 -3.71 -13.24 8.00
CA THR A 102 -4.79 -12.26 7.99
C THR A 102 -4.38 -11.00 7.19
N MET A 103 -3.19 -10.46 7.44
CA MET A 103 -2.68 -9.28 6.73
C MET A 103 -2.54 -9.54 5.22
N ALA A 104 -2.05 -10.72 4.82
CA ALA A 104 -1.99 -11.12 3.41
C ALA A 104 -3.39 -11.18 2.77
N SER A 105 -4.37 -11.78 3.45
CA SER A 105 -5.76 -11.83 2.96
C SER A 105 -6.37 -10.43 2.83
N VAL A 106 -6.15 -9.57 3.82
CA VAL A 106 -6.60 -8.17 3.81
C VAL A 106 -5.97 -7.41 2.63
N HIS A 107 -4.64 -7.55 2.44
CA HIS A 107 -3.94 -6.92 1.32
C HIS A 107 -4.55 -7.32 -0.03
N TYR A 108 -4.73 -8.61 -0.28
CA TYR A 108 -5.31 -9.09 -1.53
C TYR A 108 -6.74 -8.58 -1.77
N GLY A 109 -7.59 -8.63 -0.75
CA GLY A 109 -8.98 -8.13 -0.86
C GLY A 109 -9.02 -6.63 -1.17
N ARG A 110 -8.16 -5.85 -0.54
CA ARG A 110 -8.08 -4.40 -0.78
C ARG A 110 -7.50 -4.06 -2.14
N ALA A 111 -6.46 -4.76 -2.59
CA ALA A 111 -5.88 -4.56 -3.92
C ALA A 111 -6.91 -4.81 -5.04
N ILE A 112 -7.74 -5.84 -4.89
CA ILE A 112 -8.86 -6.10 -5.83
C ILE A 112 -9.86 -4.94 -5.78
N ALA A 113 -10.30 -4.53 -4.58
CA ALA A 113 -11.29 -3.47 -4.43
C ALA A 113 -10.81 -2.12 -5.00
N TYR A 114 -9.54 -1.76 -4.79
CA TYR A 114 -8.98 -0.55 -5.41
C TYR A 114 -8.94 -0.66 -6.93
N ARG A 115 -8.49 -1.78 -7.48
CA ARG A 115 -8.46 -1.99 -8.94
C ARG A 115 -9.86 -1.83 -9.55
N GLU A 116 -10.88 -2.44 -8.95
CA GLU A 116 -12.27 -2.33 -9.41
C GLU A 116 -12.78 -0.89 -9.31
N ALA A 117 -12.47 -0.18 -8.21
CA ALA A 117 -12.83 1.21 -8.05
C ALA A 117 -12.20 2.13 -9.11
N PHE A 118 -10.92 1.91 -9.44
CA PHE A 118 -10.24 2.67 -10.49
C PHE A 118 -10.70 2.34 -11.91
N ALA A 119 -11.30 1.18 -12.15
CA ALA A 119 -11.86 0.78 -13.43
C ALA A 119 -13.32 1.19 -13.61
N GLY A 120 -13.96 1.71 -12.56
CA GLY A 120 -15.36 2.13 -12.57
C GLY A 120 -15.64 3.40 -13.37
N VAL A 121 -16.92 3.77 -13.44
CA VAL A 121 -17.39 4.95 -14.18
C VAL A 121 -17.00 6.26 -13.47
N ASP A 122 -17.00 6.26 -12.14
CA ASP A 122 -16.62 7.40 -11.31
C ASP A 122 -15.53 6.95 -10.32
N PRO A 123 -14.25 6.94 -10.74
CA PRO A 123 -13.16 6.50 -9.89
C PRO A 123 -13.02 7.30 -8.58
N PRO A 124 -13.15 8.64 -8.54
CA PRO A 124 -13.06 9.40 -7.31
C PRO A 124 -14.06 8.94 -6.25
N ALA A 125 -15.34 8.84 -6.60
CA ALA A 125 -16.37 8.38 -5.67
C ALA A 125 -16.19 6.92 -5.26
N ALA A 126 -15.85 6.04 -6.20
CA ALA A 126 -15.63 4.61 -5.92
C ALA A 126 -14.41 4.39 -5.00
N VAL A 127 -13.30 5.09 -5.24
CA VAL A 127 -12.10 5.02 -4.39
C VAL A 127 -12.39 5.56 -3.00
N ALA A 128 -13.10 6.70 -2.87
CA ALA A 128 -13.52 7.25 -1.59
C ALA A 128 -14.37 6.25 -0.78
N GLN A 129 -15.30 5.53 -1.42
CA GLN A 129 -16.11 4.49 -0.78
C GLN A 129 -15.26 3.30 -0.30
N VAL A 130 -14.31 2.84 -1.11
CA VAL A 130 -13.39 1.76 -0.72
C VAL A 130 -12.54 2.17 0.47
N LEU A 131 -11.99 3.40 0.46
CA LEU A 131 -11.22 3.96 1.57
C LEU A 131 -12.06 4.04 2.85
N ALA A 132 -13.27 4.60 2.76
CA ALA A 132 -14.19 4.71 3.89
C ALA A 132 -14.45 3.35 4.54
N ARG A 133 -14.80 2.34 3.74
CA ARG A 133 -15.07 0.99 4.23
C ARG A 133 -13.85 0.34 4.90
N ASN A 134 -12.65 0.57 4.35
CA ASN A 134 -11.43 -0.06 4.85
C ASN A 134 -10.91 0.61 6.13
N LEU A 135 -10.95 1.94 6.18
CA LEU A 135 -10.43 2.73 7.31
C LEU A 135 -11.43 2.82 8.48
N PHE A 136 -12.72 2.81 8.17
CA PHE A 136 -13.78 3.07 9.13
C PHE A 136 -14.88 2.00 9.05
N PRO A 137 -14.60 0.76 9.45
CA PRO A 137 -15.61 -0.32 9.37
C PRO A 137 -16.83 -0.08 10.25
N ALA A 138 -16.73 0.77 11.27
CA ALA A 138 -17.85 1.17 12.13
C ALA A 138 -18.60 2.44 11.66
N GLY A 139 -18.21 3.00 10.50
CA GLY A 139 -18.74 4.23 9.93
C GLY A 139 -17.72 5.36 9.89
N THR A 140 -17.73 6.13 8.80
CA THR A 140 -16.80 7.24 8.58
C THR A 140 -17.12 8.42 9.49
N PRO A 141 -16.17 8.91 10.31
CA PRO A 141 -16.43 10.07 11.15
C PRO A 141 -16.52 11.35 10.28
N PRO A 142 -17.27 12.39 10.73
CA PRO A 142 -17.40 13.66 10.00
C PRO A 142 -16.07 14.39 9.76
N THR A 143 -15.05 14.09 10.57
CA THR A 143 -13.71 14.69 10.48
C THR A 143 -12.83 14.04 9.41
N ALA A 144 -13.26 12.92 8.82
CA ALA A 144 -12.49 12.24 7.80
C ALA A 144 -12.83 12.76 6.40
N ASP A 145 -11.82 13.15 5.66
CA ASP A 145 -11.94 13.63 4.27
C ASP A 145 -11.60 12.52 3.26
N MET A 146 -12.62 11.76 2.88
CA MET A 146 -12.47 10.66 1.92
C MET A 146 -12.23 11.16 0.50
N ALA A 147 -12.67 12.35 0.15
CA ALA A 147 -12.42 12.95 -1.16
C ALA A 147 -10.94 13.32 -1.29
N LEU A 148 -10.36 13.95 -0.27
CA LEU A 148 -8.93 14.27 -0.22
C LEU A 148 -8.05 13.01 -0.34
N LEU A 149 -8.44 11.91 0.34
CA LEU A 149 -7.73 10.63 0.24
C LEU A 149 -7.87 9.99 -1.16
N ALA A 150 -9.05 10.08 -1.76
CA ALA A 150 -9.26 9.58 -3.12
C ALA A 150 -8.44 10.37 -4.14
N ASP A 151 -8.42 11.69 -4.04
CA ASP A 151 -7.60 12.57 -4.89
C ASP A 151 -6.12 12.25 -4.78
N HIS A 152 -5.64 11.98 -3.57
CA HIS A 152 -4.26 11.54 -3.35
C HIS A 152 -3.98 10.20 -4.05
N ALA A 153 -4.85 9.22 -3.91
CA ALA A 153 -4.68 7.91 -4.54
C ALA A 153 -4.70 8.02 -6.08
N ILE A 154 -5.59 8.87 -6.63
CA ILE A 154 -5.68 9.16 -8.08
C ILE A 154 -4.40 9.85 -8.56
N ALA A 155 -3.92 10.85 -7.84
CA ALA A 155 -2.69 11.56 -8.18
C ALA A 155 -1.47 10.63 -8.16
N PHE A 156 -1.37 9.76 -7.15
CA PHE A 156 -0.28 8.79 -7.08
C PHE A 156 -0.34 7.77 -8.22
N ARG A 157 -1.53 7.24 -8.52
CA ARG A 157 -1.73 6.36 -9.68
C ARG A 157 -1.33 7.03 -10.99
N ALA A 158 -1.68 8.30 -11.18
CA ALA A 158 -1.30 9.07 -12.36
C ALA A 158 0.22 9.28 -12.45
N ALA A 159 0.87 9.60 -11.34
CA ALA A 159 2.33 9.74 -11.26
C ALA A 159 3.06 8.42 -11.61
N LEU A 160 2.53 7.28 -11.15
CA LEU A 160 3.03 5.95 -11.52
C LEU A 160 2.85 5.65 -13.00
N ALA A 161 1.71 6.02 -13.58
CA ALA A 161 1.41 5.79 -15.00
C ALA A 161 2.26 6.66 -15.94
N ALA A 162 2.66 7.85 -15.50
CA ALA A 162 3.48 8.80 -16.27
C ALA A 162 4.93 8.36 -16.45
N ARG A 163 5.38 7.32 -15.74
CA ARG A 163 6.76 6.83 -15.75
C ARG A 163 6.87 5.46 -16.41
N PRO A 164 8.01 5.15 -17.07
CA PRO A 164 8.32 3.80 -17.53
C PRO A 164 8.27 2.81 -16.36
N VAL A 165 7.69 1.63 -16.59
CA VAL A 165 7.57 0.60 -15.53
C VAL A 165 8.94 0.08 -15.07
N GLU A 166 9.93 0.16 -15.94
CA GLU A 166 11.32 -0.22 -15.68
C GLU A 166 11.96 0.62 -14.58
N GLU A 167 11.55 1.88 -14.41
CA GLU A 167 12.03 2.74 -13.33
C GLU A 167 11.63 2.18 -11.97
N LEU A 168 10.38 1.71 -11.81
CA LEU A 168 9.93 1.02 -10.60
C LEU A 168 10.73 -0.25 -10.34
N ALA A 169 10.93 -1.09 -11.37
CA ALA A 169 11.71 -2.31 -11.27
C ALA A 169 13.20 -2.05 -10.96
N ASN A 170 13.68 -0.84 -11.24
CA ASN A 170 15.02 -0.38 -10.88
C ASN A 170 15.10 0.32 -9.51
N GLY A 171 14.02 0.32 -8.73
CA GLY A 171 14.01 0.87 -7.38
C GLY A 171 13.63 2.35 -7.30
N ILE A 172 13.10 2.95 -8.38
CA ILE A 172 12.74 4.37 -8.46
C ILE A 172 11.24 4.52 -8.31
N LEU A 173 10.79 5.08 -7.19
CA LEU A 173 9.40 5.48 -6.97
C LEU A 173 9.22 6.94 -7.44
N PRO A 174 8.14 7.28 -8.17
CA PRO A 174 7.89 8.66 -8.56
C PRO A 174 7.67 9.54 -7.33
N ASP A 175 8.19 10.75 -7.39
CA ASP A 175 7.89 11.76 -6.38
C ASP A 175 6.42 12.21 -6.52
N LEU A 176 5.76 12.42 -5.40
CA LEU A 176 4.40 12.94 -5.34
C LEU A 176 4.43 14.24 -4.54
N ALA A 177 4.12 15.33 -5.22
CA ALA A 177 4.07 16.65 -4.59
C ALA A 177 3.17 16.63 -3.33
N PRO A 178 3.56 17.32 -2.26
CA PRO A 178 2.74 17.47 -1.06
C PRO A 178 1.36 18.04 -1.40
N VAL A 179 0.32 17.54 -0.73
CA VAL A 179 -1.06 18.03 -0.92
C VAL A 179 -1.19 19.50 -0.49
N GLU A 180 -0.30 19.98 0.36
CA GLU A 180 -0.28 21.36 0.87
C GLU A 180 0.00 22.41 -0.21
N GLU A 181 0.59 22.02 -1.33
CA GLU A 181 0.90 22.90 -2.46
C GLU A 181 -0.25 23.00 -3.49
N ARG A 182 -1.37 22.33 -3.24
CA ARG A 182 -2.55 22.34 -4.11
C ARG A 182 -3.68 23.21 -3.53
N GLY A 183 -3.32 24.38 -3.05
CA GLY A 183 -4.27 25.39 -2.60
C GLY A 183 -4.94 26.12 -3.78
#